data_94dd9ecb7029691b1190b47e7b57404b
#
_entry.id   94dd9ecb7029691b1190b47e7b57404b
#
_cell.length_a   1.000
_cell.length_b   1.000
_cell.length_c   1.000
_cell.angle_alpha   90.00
_cell.angle_beta   90.00
_cell.angle_gamma   90.00
#
_symmetry.space_group_name_H-M   'P 1'
#
loop_
_entity.id
_entity.type
_entity.pdbx_description
1 polymer ?
#
loop_
_entity_poly.entity_id
_entity_poly.type
_entity_poly.pdbx_seq_one_letter_code
_entity_poly.pdbx_strand_id
1 'polypeptide(L)'
;PIAPFYADRLYTDLTAATGRDTRSVHLVDFPVSCNDYIDLALEERMQIAQTMTSMVLALRRKVNIKVRQPLTTLMIPVLNKEQQDHIEAVKDLILSEVNVKEMKFVDNAAGILVKRVKPDFKKLGPRYGKIMKQLAATIASMSQPDIIEFEKNGTFTFEIDGQQATIEASDVEIISEDIPGWLVANEGNLTVALDITVTDELRREGIARELVNRIQNIRKTSGFDITDKIDVYILSLIHI
;
A
#
# COMPACT_ATOMS: atom_id res chain seq x y z
N PRO A 1 -7.33 33.56 -10.52
CA PRO A 1 -6.61 33.09 -9.34
C PRO A 1 -7.48 32.91 -8.11
N ILE A 2 -7.14 31.92 -7.33
CA ILE A 2 -7.81 31.59 -6.07
C ILE A 2 -7.15 32.45 -4.99
N ALA A 3 -7.97 33.18 -4.16
CA ALA A 3 -7.49 34.04 -3.07
C ALA A 3 -6.44 35.11 -3.47
N PRO A 4 -6.77 36.06 -4.35
CA PRO A 4 -5.79 37.03 -4.90
C PRO A 4 -5.12 37.90 -3.83
N PHE A 5 -5.85 38.36 -2.83
CA PHE A 5 -5.29 39.20 -1.75
C PHE A 5 -4.32 38.42 -0.85
N TYR A 6 -4.61 37.14 -0.58
CA TYR A 6 -3.72 36.30 0.18
C TYR A 6 -2.45 35.98 -0.60
N ALA A 7 -2.57 35.67 -1.89
CA ALA A 7 -1.41 35.43 -2.77
C ALA A 7 -0.50 36.66 -2.85
N ASP A 8 -1.07 37.85 -2.94
CA ASP A 8 -0.33 39.10 -2.98
C ASP A 8 0.42 39.37 -1.68
N ARG A 9 -0.26 39.19 -0.55
CA ARG A 9 0.37 39.33 0.78
C ARG A 9 1.52 38.32 0.96
N LEU A 10 1.29 37.05 0.63
CA LEU A 10 2.30 36.00 0.73
C LEU A 10 3.52 36.30 -0.17
N TYR A 11 3.28 36.76 -1.39
CA TYR A 11 4.32 37.16 -2.30
C TYR A 11 5.16 38.30 -1.74
N THR A 12 4.52 39.34 -1.21
CA THR A 12 5.20 40.50 -0.62
C THR A 12 6.06 40.07 0.58
N ASP A 13 5.53 39.23 1.48
CA ASP A 13 6.25 38.77 2.67
C ASP A 13 7.48 37.92 2.29
N LEU A 14 7.35 37.02 1.30
CA LEU A 14 8.46 36.20 0.81
C LEU A 14 9.52 36.99 0.05
N THR A 15 9.12 37.90 -0.80
CA THR A 15 10.06 38.71 -1.62
C THR A 15 10.78 39.76 -0.80
N ALA A 16 10.16 40.32 0.23
CA ALA A 16 10.82 41.24 1.17
C ALA A 16 12.06 40.61 1.82
N ALA A 17 11.98 39.32 2.17
CA ALA A 17 13.09 38.56 2.77
C ALA A 17 14.21 38.24 1.76
N THR A 18 13.91 38.17 0.45
CA THR A 18 14.85 37.74 -0.61
C THR A 18 15.42 38.89 -1.42
N GLY A 19 14.99 40.14 -1.18
CA GLY A 19 15.41 41.33 -1.91
C GLY A 19 14.95 41.36 -3.36
N ARG A 20 13.96 40.57 -3.74
CA ARG A 20 13.35 40.54 -5.08
C ARG A 20 12.36 41.69 -5.23
N ASP A 21 11.76 41.82 -6.41
CA ASP A 21 10.70 42.80 -6.68
C ASP A 21 9.52 42.59 -5.76
N THR A 22 9.26 43.55 -4.88
CA THR A 22 8.22 43.51 -3.85
C THR A 22 6.90 44.11 -4.30
N ARG A 23 6.76 44.47 -5.57
CA ARG A 23 5.47 44.91 -6.12
C ARG A 23 4.45 43.77 -6.00
N SER A 24 3.28 43.98 -6.46
CA SER A 24 2.23 42.95 -6.41
C SER A 24 2.57 41.70 -7.25
N VAL A 25 2.22 40.51 -6.76
CA VAL A 25 2.30 39.26 -7.54
C VAL A 25 1.54 39.31 -8.86
N HIS A 26 0.54 40.21 -8.93
CA HIS A 26 -0.26 40.41 -10.15
C HIS A 26 0.45 41.24 -11.23
N LEU A 27 1.59 41.82 -10.90
CA LEU A 27 2.42 42.62 -11.82
C LEU A 27 3.69 41.92 -12.28
N VAL A 28 3.92 40.71 -11.83
CA VAL A 28 5.07 39.89 -12.24
C VAL A 28 4.65 38.82 -13.25
N ASP A 29 5.61 38.45 -14.10
CA ASP A 29 5.39 37.40 -15.07
C ASP A 29 5.14 36.04 -14.40
N PHE A 30 4.35 35.20 -15.05
CA PHE A 30 4.14 33.83 -14.61
C PHE A 30 5.47 33.06 -14.68
N PRO A 31 5.82 32.24 -13.68
CA PRO A 31 7.07 31.51 -13.68
C PRO A 31 7.17 30.57 -14.88
N VAL A 32 8.31 30.59 -15.54
CA VAL A 32 8.63 29.66 -16.63
C VAL A 32 9.34 28.44 -16.04
N SER A 33 8.95 27.25 -16.49
CA SER A 33 9.60 26.01 -16.08
C SER A 33 11.06 25.99 -16.56
N CYS A 34 11.96 25.56 -15.68
CA CYS A 34 13.37 25.36 -16.02
C CYS A 34 13.61 23.85 -16.17
N ASN A 35 13.81 23.40 -17.41
CA ASN A 35 14.01 21.98 -17.71
C ASN A 35 15.27 21.39 -17.06
N ASP A 36 16.26 22.23 -16.75
CA ASP A 36 17.51 21.80 -16.10
C ASP A 36 17.30 21.28 -14.67
N TYR A 37 16.16 21.60 -14.05
CA TYR A 37 15.78 21.11 -12.73
C TYR A 37 14.83 19.91 -12.75
N ILE A 38 14.43 19.45 -13.95
CA ILE A 38 13.55 18.30 -14.11
C ILE A 38 14.39 17.03 -14.17
N ASP A 39 14.26 16.17 -13.18
CA ASP A 39 14.85 14.83 -13.15
C ASP A 39 13.71 13.80 -13.28
N LEU A 40 13.47 13.35 -14.51
CA LEU A 40 12.39 12.41 -14.81
C LEU A 40 12.54 11.08 -14.04
N ALA A 41 13.77 10.61 -13.82
CA ALA A 41 14.01 9.39 -13.08
C ALA A 41 13.70 9.55 -11.59
N LEU A 42 13.94 10.73 -11.02
CA LEU A 42 13.54 11.05 -9.66
C LEU A 42 12.03 11.19 -9.55
N GLU A 43 11.37 11.85 -10.50
CA GLU A 43 9.92 11.99 -10.53
C GLU A 43 9.23 10.63 -10.57
N GLU A 44 9.72 9.71 -11.42
CA GLU A 44 9.19 8.34 -11.50
C GLU A 44 9.34 7.57 -10.18
N ARG A 45 10.53 7.63 -9.55
CA ARG A 45 10.76 7.01 -8.23
C ARG A 45 9.85 7.59 -7.16
N MET A 46 9.66 8.90 -7.16
CA MET A 46 8.76 9.58 -6.22
C MET A 46 7.30 9.22 -6.46
N GLN A 47 6.89 9.07 -7.72
CA GLN A 47 5.55 8.59 -8.07
C GLN A 47 5.31 7.16 -7.54
N ILE A 48 6.29 6.27 -7.72
CA ILE A 48 6.26 4.92 -7.15
C ILE A 48 6.12 4.97 -5.63
N ALA A 49 6.95 5.78 -4.95
CA ALA A 49 6.91 5.93 -3.51
C ALA A 49 5.54 6.43 -3.01
N GLN A 50 4.97 7.42 -3.68
CA GLN A 50 3.66 7.97 -3.35
C GLN A 50 2.53 6.94 -3.53
N THR A 51 2.53 6.21 -4.65
CA THR A 51 1.55 5.18 -4.94
C THR A 51 1.63 4.06 -3.90
N MET A 52 2.83 3.52 -3.65
CA MET A 52 3.03 2.44 -2.67
C MET A 52 2.64 2.88 -1.25
N THR A 53 3.02 4.08 -0.83
CA THR A 53 2.62 4.65 0.46
C THR A 53 1.10 4.73 0.58
N SER A 54 0.42 5.23 -0.45
CA SER A 54 -1.04 5.34 -0.48
C SER A 54 -1.72 3.98 -0.37
N MET A 55 -1.21 2.97 -1.09
CA MET A 55 -1.70 1.58 -1.03
C MET A 55 -1.55 1.00 0.38
N VAL A 56 -0.37 1.12 1.00
CA VAL A 56 -0.12 0.60 2.36
C VAL A 56 -0.98 1.30 3.40
N LEU A 57 -1.15 2.62 3.31
CA LEU A 57 -2.03 3.37 4.19
C LEU A 57 -3.51 2.98 4.02
N ALA A 58 -3.94 2.66 2.80
CA ALA A 58 -5.27 2.13 2.54
C ALA A 58 -5.47 0.74 3.18
N LEU A 59 -4.47 -0.16 3.09
CA LEU A 59 -4.50 -1.46 3.75
C LEU A 59 -4.58 -1.33 5.27
N ARG A 60 -3.78 -0.45 5.88
CA ARG A 60 -3.85 -0.15 7.31
C ARG A 60 -5.24 0.33 7.74
N ARG A 61 -5.86 1.19 6.93
CA ARG A 61 -7.21 1.71 7.18
C ARG A 61 -8.26 0.61 7.11
N LYS A 62 -8.15 -0.31 6.15
CA LYS A 62 -9.06 -1.46 5.99
C LYS A 62 -9.16 -2.31 7.27
N VAL A 63 -8.06 -2.47 8.01
CA VAL A 63 -8.00 -3.24 9.27
C VAL A 63 -7.90 -2.37 10.52
N ASN A 64 -8.09 -1.06 10.37
CA ASN A 64 -8.09 -0.09 11.48
C ASN A 64 -6.79 -0.08 12.32
N ILE A 65 -5.65 -0.35 11.67
CA ILE A 65 -4.32 -0.24 12.30
C ILE A 65 -3.78 1.17 12.08
N LYS A 66 -3.60 1.93 13.17
CA LYS A 66 -3.04 3.29 13.11
C LYS A 66 -1.60 3.27 12.59
N VAL A 67 -1.19 4.32 11.88
CA VAL A 67 0.19 4.45 11.36
C VAL A 67 1.24 4.44 12.48
N ARG A 68 0.89 4.95 13.68
CA ARG A 68 1.79 4.91 14.86
C ARG A 68 2.08 3.50 15.37
N GLN A 69 1.24 2.51 15.04
CA GLN A 69 1.52 1.11 15.32
C GLN A 69 2.52 0.60 14.27
N PRO A 70 3.78 0.32 14.64
CA PRO A 70 4.72 -0.24 13.68
C PRO A 70 4.29 -1.65 13.26
N LEU A 71 4.60 -2.02 12.02
CA LEU A 71 4.42 -3.35 11.48
C LEU A 71 5.77 -3.91 11.04
N THR A 72 5.85 -5.23 10.85
CA THR A 72 7.13 -5.91 10.60
C THR A 72 7.56 -5.76 9.16
N THR A 73 6.78 -6.28 8.22
CA THR A 73 7.26 -6.54 6.85
C THR A 73 6.30 -6.00 5.81
N LEU A 74 6.86 -5.38 4.79
CA LEU A 74 6.23 -5.08 3.52
C LEU A 74 6.87 -5.95 2.45
N MET A 75 6.12 -6.84 1.80
CA MET A 75 6.58 -7.62 0.65
C MET A 75 6.16 -6.97 -0.64
N ILE A 76 7.06 -6.98 -1.61
CA ILE A 76 6.86 -6.38 -2.92
C ILE A 76 7.27 -7.39 -3.98
N PRO A 77 6.34 -7.95 -4.76
CA PRO A 77 6.67 -8.70 -5.96
C PRO A 77 7.23 -7.74 -6.99
N VAL A 78 8.38 -8.08 -7.53
CA VAL A 78 9.04 -7.31 -8.59
C VAL A 78 8.97 -8.07 -9.91
N LEU A 79 8.71 -7.35 -10.99
CA LEU A 79 8.62 -7.91 -12.34
C LEU A 79 9.99 -7.99 -13.00
N ASN A 80 10.85 -7.04 -12.69
CA ASN A 80 12.19 -6.92 -13.26
C ASN A 80 13.12 -6.18 -12.31
N LYS A 81 14.41 -6.21 -12.63
CA LYS A 81 15.44 -5.58 -11.82
C LYS A 81 15.36 -4.05 -11.80
N GLU A 82 14.95 -3.43 -12.89
CA GLU A 82 14.80 -1.97 -13.00
C GLU A 82 13.75 -1.44 -12.01
N GLN A 83 12.59 -2.11 -11.96
CA GLN A 83 11.56 -1.79 -10.97
C GLN A 83 12.07 -1.95 -9.54
N GLN A 84 12.84 -3.02 -9.28
CA GLN A 84 13.46 -3.25 -7.98
C GLN A 84 14.41 -2.11 -7.61
N ASP A 85 15.29 -1.70 -8.52
CA ASP A 85 16.29 -0.65 -8.30
C ASP A 85 15.59 0.71 -8.03
N HIS A 86 14.50 1.02 -8.74
CA HIS A 86 13.70 2.22 -8.50
C HIS A 86 13.06 2.22 -7.10
N ILE A 87 12.50 1.08 -6.67
CA ILE A 87 11.87 0.96 -5.34
C ILE A 87 12.92 0.97 -4.23
N GLU A 88 14.05 0.27 -4.42
CA GLU A 88 15.14 0.25 -3.43
C GLU A 88 15.71 1.66 -3.19
N ALA A 89 15.80 2.50 -4.23
CA ALA A 89 16.28 3.88 -4.10
C ALA A 89 15.40 4.78 -3.22
N VAL A 90 14.11 4.45 -3.06
CA VAL A 90 13.13 5.20 -2.24
C VAL A 90 12.60 4.41 -1.05
N LYS A 91 13.21 3.26 -0.76
CA LYS A 91 12.79 2.31 0.28
C LYS A 91 12.68 2.93 1.66
N ASP A 92 13.71 3.64 2.10
CA ASP A 92 13.74 4.24 3.44
C ASP A 92 12.66 5.30 3.60
N LEU A 93 12.37 6.05 2.54
CA LEU A 93 11.29 7.02 2.51
C LEU A 93 9.93 6.33 2.69
N ILE A 94 9.67 5.26 1.94
CA ILE A 94 8.43 4.49 2.04
C ILE A 94 8.29 3.90 3.44
N LEU A 95 9.30 3.18 3.93
CA LEU A 95 9.27 2.52 5.23
C LEU A 95 9.02 3.50 6.38
N SER A 96 9.67 4.65 6.33
CA SER A 96 9.50 5.74 7.31
C SER A 96 8.06 6.26 7.32
N GLU A 97 7.50 6.53 6.14
CA GLU A 97 6.17 7.11 5.99
C GLU A 97 5.06 6.14 6.43
N VAL A 98 5.19 4.86 6.06
CA VAL A 98 4.18 3.85 6.42
C VAL A 98 4.44 3.18 7.77
N ASN A 99 5.56 3.47 8.45
CA ASN A 99 5.99 2.89 9.72
C ASN A 99 6.02 1.36 9.70
N VAL A 100 6.79 0.82 8.76
CA VAL A 100 7.10 -0.61 8.61
C VAL A 100 8.60 -0.81 8.79
N LYS A 101 9.02 -1.89 9.44
CA LYS A 101 10.43 -2.11 9.82
C LYS A 101 11.31 -2.56 8.66
N GLU A 102 10.77 -3.41 7.78
CA GLU A 102 11.53 -3.97 6.67
C GLU A 102 10.71 -4.09 5.38
N MET A 103 11.42 -4.07 4.26
CA MET A 103 10.87 -4.30 2.93
C MET A 103 11.58 -5.51 2.32
N LYS A 104 10.81 -6.46 1.80
CA LYS A 104 11.32 -7.66 1.13
C LYS A 104 10.82 -7.71 -0.31
N PHE A 105 11.75 -7.92 -1.23
CA PHE A 105 11.42 -8.19 -2.61
C PHE A 105 11.23 -9.69 -2.83
N VAL A 106 10.27 -10.04 -3.63
CA VAL A 106 10.00 -11.43 -4.04
C VAL A 106 9.87 -11.49 -5.54
N ASP A 107 10.50 -12.47 -6.15
CA ASP A 107 10.57 -12.63 -7.60
C ASP A 107 9.22 -12.98 -8.24
N ASN A 108 8.22 -13.38 -7.43
CA ASN A 108 6.93 -13.79 -7.93
C ASN A 108 5.81 -13.48 -6.93
N ALA A 109 4.71 -12.92 -7.44
CA ALA A 109 3.49 -12.71 -6.67
C ALA A 109 2.84 -14.02 -6.16
N ALA A 110 3.21 -15.18 -6.71
CA ALA A 110 2.68 -16.49 -6.34
C ALA A 110 2.92 -16.88 -4.86
N GLY A 111 3.93 -16.29 -4.20
CA GLY A 111 4.18 -16.52 -2.77
C GLY A 111 3.37 -15.62 -1.83
N ILE A 112 2.70 -14.60 -2.37
CA ILE A 112 2.00 -13.55 -1.59
C ILE A 112 0.49 -13.65 -1.73
N LEU A 113 0.02 -14.22 -2.85
CA LEU A 113 -1.40 -14.40 -3.14
C LEU A 113 -1.71 -15.89 -3.24
N VAL A 114 -2.61 -16.35 -2.42
CA VAL A 114 -3.26 -17.64 -2.63
C VAL A 114 -4.37 -17.39 -3.65
N LYS A 115 -4.12 -17.80 -4.89
CA LYS A 115 -5.15 -17.77 -5.92
C LYS A 115 -6.08 -18.94 -5.73
N ARG A 116 -7.38 -18.70 -5.85
CA ARG A 116 -8.42 -19.71 -5.91
C ARG A 116 -9.24 -19.54 -7.17
N VAL A 117 -9.63 -20.66 -7.74
CA VAL A 117 -10.48 -20.69 -8.91
C VAL A 117 -11.89 -21.04 -8.49
N LYS A 118 -12.84 -20.17 -8.79
CA LYS A 118 -14.28 -20.44 -8.60
C LYS A 118 -14.92 -20.75 -9.95
N PRO A 119 -15.61 -21.90 -10.08
CA PRO A 119 -16.32 -22.24 -11.30
C PRO A 119 -17.56 -21.35 -11.52
N ASP A 120 -17.80 -20.90 -12.73
CA ASP A 120 -19.05 -20.27 -13.13
C ASP A 120 -20.08 -21.36 -13.43
N PHE A 121 -20.96 -21.64 -12.46
CA PHE A 121 -21.99 -22.65 -12.58
C PHE A 121 -22.98 -22.40 -13.71
N LYS A 122 -23.17 -21.14 -14.12
CA LYS A 122 -24.07 -20.80 -15.22
C LYS A 122 -23.52 -21.25 -16.57
N LYS A 123 -22.21 -21.18 -16.73
CA LYS A 123 -21.51 -21.57 -17.98
C LYS A 123 -21.18 -23.04 -18.01
N LEU A 124 -20.64 -23.59 -16.92
CA LEU A 124 -20.20 -24.99 -16.84
C LEU A 124 -21.36 -25.96 -16.61
N GLY A 125 -22.44 -25.55 -15.95
CA GLY A 125 -23.60 -26.38 -15.65
C GLY A 125 -24.24 -27.06 -16.89
N PRO A 126 -24.53 -26.33 -17.98
CA PRO A 126 -25.07 -26.93 -19.20
C PRO A 126 -24.11 -27.92 -19.88
N ARG A 127 -22.79 -27.72 -19.76
CA ARG A 127 -21.76 -28.56 -20.40
C ARG A 127 -21.46 -29.84 -19.59
N TYR A 128 -21.43 -29.75 -18.26
CA TYR A 128 -20.94 -30.81 -17.37
C TYR A 128 -21.91 -31.24 -16.29
N GLY A 129 -23.20 -31.01 -16.45
CA GLY A 129 -24.26 -31.16 -15.44
C GLY A 129 -24.17 -32.39 -14.53
N LYS A 130 -23.87 -33.58 -15.07
CA LYS A 130 -23.74 -34.82 -14.27
C LYS A 130 -22.50 -34.88 -13.39
N ILE A 131 -21.38 -34.31 -13.86
CA ILE A 131 -20.08 -34.34 -13.15
C ILE A 131 -19.75 -32.97 -12.53
N MET A 132 -20.66 -31.99 -12.62
CA MET A 132 -20.42 -30.60 -12.21
C MET A 132 -19.97 -30.49 -10.75
N LYS A 133 -20.53 -31.31 -9.86
CA LYS A 133 -20.17 -31.32 -8.43
C LYS A 133 -18.71 -31.75 -8.21
N GLN A 134 -18.30 -32.78 -8.91
CA GLN A 134 -16.91 -33.30 -8.84
C GLN A 134 -15.96 -32.29 -9.51
N LEU A 135 -16.32 -31.77 -10.68
CA LEU A 135 -15.55 -30.76 -11.40
C LEU A 135 -15.35 -29.52 -10.53
N ALA A 136 -16.39 -29.03 -9.89
CA ALA A 136 -16.28 -27.87 -8.99
C ALA A 136 -15.37 -28.13 -7.78
N ALA A 137 -15.40 -29.34 -7.21
CA ALA A 137 -14.50 -29.71 -6.13
C ALA A 137 -13.04 -29.80 -6.61
N THR A 138 -12.81 -30.36 -7.79
CA THR A 138 -11.46 -30.44 -8.39
C THR A 138 -10.91 -29.06 -8.73
N ILE A 139 -11.72 -28.17 -9.33
CA ILE A 139 -11.35 -26.78 -9.60
C ILE A 139 -10.99 -26.05 -8.30
N ALA A 140 -11.77 -26.21 -7.26
CA ALA A 140 -11.51 -25.57 -5.95
C ALA A 140 -10.26 -26.10 -5.24
N SER A 141 -9.80 -27.31 -5.59
CA SER A 141 -8.61 -27.96 -5.04
C SER A 141 -7.36 -27.80 -5.92
N MET A 142 -7.41 -27.00 -6.99
CA MET A 142 -6.25 -26.72 -7.85
C MET A 142 -5.07 -26.20 -7.05
N SER A 143 -3.88 -26.71 -7.33
CA SER A 143 -2.67 -26.21 -6.71
C SER A 143 -2.24 -24.85 -7.31
N GLN A 144 -1.44 -24.08 -6.57
CA GLN A 144 -0.97 -22.77 -7.06
C GLN A 144 -0.21 -22.86 -8.41
N PRO A 145 0.68 -23.85 -8.62
CA PRO A 145 1.32 -24.07 -9.93
C PRO A 145 0.33 -24.30 -11.06
N ASP A 146 -0.71 -25.11 -10.82
CA ASP A 146 -1.73 -25.42 -11.83
C ASP A 146 -2.54 -24.16 -12.21
N ILE A 147 -2.84 -23.31 -11.22
CA ILE A 147 -3.55 -22.05 -11.47
C ILE A 147 -2.69 -21.08 -12.30
N ILE A 148 -1.37 -21.03 -12.05
CA ILE A 148 -0.45 -20.20 -12.83
C ILE A 148 -0.34 -20.74 -14.27
N GLU A 149 -0.28 -22.05 -14.45
CA GLU A 149 -0.27 -22.68 -15.76
C GLU A 149 -1.57 -22.42 -16.51
N PHE A 150 -2.70 -22.52 -15.82
CA PHE A 150 -4.00 -22.20 -16.38
C PHE A 150 -4.11 -20.74 -16.85
N GLU A 151 -3.60 -19.78 -16.05
CA GLU A 151 -3.58 -18.37 -16.45
C GLU A 151 -2.72 -18.11 -17.69
N LYS A 152 -1.61 -18.86 -17.85
CA LYS A 152 -0.74 -18.73 -19.03
C LYS A 152 -1.34 -19.35 -20.29
N ASN A 153 -1.95 -20.51 -20.14
CA ASN A 153 -2.43 -21.32 -21.28
C ASN A 153 -3.88 -20.96 -21.66
N GLY A 154 -4.63 -20.31 -20.75
CA GLY A 154 -6.05 -19.96 -20.93
C GLY A 154 -7.01 -21.14 -20.86
N THR A 155 -6.50 -22.37 -20.80
CA THR A 155 -7.29 -23.62 -20.74
C THR A 155 -6.64 -24.62 -19.79
N PHE A 156 -7.44 -25.43 -19.12
CA PHE A 156 -6.98 -26.54 -18.28
C PHE A 156 -7.90 -27.74 -18.43
N THR A 157 -7.31 -28.94 -18.48
CA THR A 157 -8.08 -30.18 -18.69
C THR A 157 -7.97 -31.07 -17.47
N PHE A 158 -9.12 -31.48 -16.95
CA PHE A 158 -9.24 -32.44 -15.86
C PHE A 158 -9.71 -33.79 -16.39
N GLU A 159 -9.28 -34.85 -15.74
CA GLU A 159 -9.83 -36.20 -15.96
C GLU A 159 -10.70 -36.56 -14.73
N ILE A 160 -12.00 -36.68 -14.92
CA ILE A 160 -12.98 -36.96 -13.88
C ILE A 160 -13.84 -38.15 -14.33
N ASP A 161 -13.81 -39.24 -13.57
CA ASP A 161 -14.56 -40.48 -13.86
C ASP A 161 -14.33 -41.02 -15.29
N GLY A 162 -13.09 -40.89 -15.84
CA GLY A 162 -12.75 -41.31 -17.17
C GLY A 162 -13.26 -40.39 -18.29
N GLN A 163 -13.79 -39.24 -17.94
CA GLN A 163 -14.17 -38.19 -18.88
C GLN A 163 -13.21 -36.99 -18.79
N GLN A 164 -12.80 -36.48 -19.94
CA GLN A 164 -12.01 -35.25 -19.98
C GLN A 164 -12.93 -34.04 -19.93
N ALA A 165 -12.71 -33.18 -18.95
CA ALA A 165 -13.38 -31.89 -18.80
C ALA A 165 -12.36 -30.76 -19.01
N THR A 166 -12.52 -30.00 -20.08
CA THR A 166 -11.67 -28.83 -20.38
C THR A 166 -12.41 -27.56 -19.98
N ILE A 167 -11.79 -26.75 -19.14
CA ILE A 167 -12.26 -25.42 -18.76
C ILE A 167 -11.44 -24.34 -19.45
N GLU A 168 -12.09 -23.21 -19.74
CA GLU A 168 -11.46 -22.01 -20.27
C GLU A 168 -11.43 -20.92 -19.20
N ALA A 169 -10.53 -19.95 -19.36
CA ALA A 169 -10.44 -18.81 -18.43
C ALA A 169 -11.77 -18.04 -18.31
N SER A 170 -12.61 -18.08 -19.37
CA SER A 170 -13.94 -17.48 -19.38
C SER A 170 -14.98 -18.24 -18.55
N ASP A 171 -14.72 -19.51 -18.20
CA ASP A 171 -15.64 -20.42 -17.49
C ASP A 171 -15.48 -20.34 -15.97
N VAL A 172 -14.50 -19.58 -15.51
CA VAL A 172 -14.14 -19.50 -14.08
C VAL A 172 -13.81 -18.07 -13.67
N GLU A 173 -13.88 -17.81 -12.37
CA GLU A 173 -13.41 -16.58 -11.75
C GLU A 173 -12.17 -16.89 -10.90
N ILE A 174 -11.03 -16.28 -11.23
CA ILE A 174 -9.81 -16.42 -10.45
C ILE A 174 -9.83 -15.32 -9.37
N ILE A 175 -9.91 -15.75 -8.12
CA ILE A 175 -9.95 -14.86 -6.96
C ILE A 175 -8.64 -14.98 -6.22
N SER A 176 -8.03 -13.83 -5.93
CA SER A 176 -6.89 -13.75 -5.03
C SER A 176 -7.40 -13.62 -3.60
N GLU A 177 -7.03 -14.56 -2.75
CA GLU A 177 -7.32 -14.50 -1.31
C GLU A 177 -6.07 -14.04 -0.56
N ASP A 178 -6.26 -13.17 0.42
CA ASP A 178 -5.19 -12.75 1.31
C ASP A 178 -4.71 -13.96 2.14
N ILE A 179 -3.40 -14.15 2.26
CA ILE A 179 -2.83 -15.13 3.19
C ILE A 179 -3.17 -14.67 4.61
N PRO A 180 -3.56 -15.56 5.53
CA PRO A 180 -3.80 -15.18 6.92
C PRO A 180 -2.63 -14.39 7.50
N GLY A 181 -2.92 -13.19 8.03
CA GLY A 181 -1.90 -12.27 8.54
C GLY A 181 -1.33 -11.30 7.50
N TRP A 182 -1.72 -11.41 6.21
CA TRP A 182 -1.27 -10.53 5.14
C TRP A 182 -2.44 -9.85 4.45
N LEU A 183 -2.24 -8.60 4.04
CA LEU A 183 -3.18 -7.88 3.19
C LEU A 183 -2.47 -7.44 1.93
N VAL A 184 -3.14 -7.60 0.80
CA VAL A 184 -2.59 -7.28 -0.52
C VAL A 184 -3.37 -6.15 -1.17
N ALA A 185 -2.65 -5.26 -1.84
CA ALA A 185 -3.21 -4.24 -2.72
C ALA A 185 -2.43 -4.21 -4.03
N ASN A 186 -3.16 -3.90 -5.11
CA ASN A 186 -2.61 -3.77 -6.46
C ASN A 186 -3.03 -2.42 -7.04
N GLU A 187 -2.10 -1.74 -7.68
CA GLU A 187 -2.39 -0.52 -8.44
C GLU A 187 -1.47 -0.47 -9.67
N GLY A 188 -2.07 -0.59 -10.86
CA GLY A 188 -1.32 -0.73 -12.10
C GLY A 188 -0.41 -1.97 -12.08
N ASN A 189 0.88 -1.75 -12.25
CA ASN A 189 1.92 -2.79 -12.20
C ASN A 189 2.58 -2.96 -10.82
N LEU A 190 2.11 -2.21 -9.82
CA LEU A 190 2.61 -2.28 -8.46
C LEU A 190 1.71 -3.16 -7.61
N THR A 191 2.34 -4.05 -6.85
CA THR A 191 1.67 -4.89 -5.86
C THR A 191 2.40 -4.73 -4.53
N VAL A 192 1.65 -4.61 -3.45
CA VAL A 192 2.20 -4.59 -2.09
C VAL A 192 1.46 -5.58 -1.22
N ALA A 193 2.20 -6.31 -0.38
CA ALA A 193 1.62 -7.17 0.64
C ALA A 193 2.15 -6.74 2.01
N LEU A 194 1.23 -6.40 2.91
CA LEU A 194 1.51 -5.89 4.23
C LEU A 194 1.26 -6.99 5.27
N ASP A 195 2.28 -7.30 6.07
CA ASP A 195 2.13 -8.13 7.27
C ASP A 195 1.41 -7.33 8.36
N ILE A 196 0.21 -7.76 8.73
CA ILE A 196 -0.62 -7.12 9.75
C ILE A 196 -0.50 -7.79 11.12
N THR A 197 0.42 -8.73 11.27
CA THR A 197 0.67 -9.41 12.53
C THR A 197 1.38 -8.47 13.49
N VAL A 198 0.75 -8.18 14.63
CA VAL A 198 1.32 -7.31 15.67
C VAL A 198 1.88 -8.17 16.78
N THR A 199 3.20 -8.26 16.87
CA THR A 199 3.90 -8.91 17.98
C THR A 199 3.79 -8.08 19.27
N ASP A 200 4.07 -8.69 20.42
CA ASP A 200 4.05 -7.97 21.70
C ASP A 200 5.09 -6.84 21.76
N GLU A 201 6.22 -7.01 21.11
CA GLU A 201 7.25 -5.97 20.99
C GLU A 201 6.74 -4.76 20.19
N LEU A 202 6.18 -5.02 19.01
CA LEU A 202 5.59 -3.96 18.16
C LEU A 202 4.40 -3.28 18.84
N ARG A 203 3.63 -4.04 19.62
CA ARG A 203 2.53 -3.48 20.42
C ARG A 203 3.04 -2.50 21.46
N ARG A 204 4.09 -2.88 22.21
CA ARG A 204 4.72 -2.00 23.21
C ARG A 204 5.27 -0.73 22.58
N GLU A 205 5.95 -0.86 21.43
CA GLU A 205 6.45 0.30 20.67
C GLU A 205 5.29 1.21 20.22
N GLY A 206 4.22 0.63 19.70
CA GLY A 206 3.02 1.38 19.30
C GLY A 206 2.37 2.14 20.46
N ILE A 207 2.27 1.53 21.64
CA ILE A 207 1.77 2.17 22.86
C ILE A 207 2.68 3.32 23.27
N ALA A 208 4.00 3.12 23.25
CA ALA A 208 4.95 4.19 23.59
C ALA A 208 4.83 5.39 22.64
N ARG A 209 4.72 5.16 21.34
CA ARG A 209 4.53 6.22 20.33
C ARG A 209 3.19 6.96 20.51
N GLU A 210 2.12 6.24 20.84
CA GLU A 210 0.81 6.87 21.12
C GLU A 210 0.85 7.70 22.40
N LEU A 211 1.55 7.22 23.44
CA LEU A 211 1.74 7.96 24.68
C LEU A 211 2.50 9.27 24.46
N VAL A 212 3.63 9.20 23.75
CA VAL A 212 4.41 10.39 23.37
C VAL A 212 3.53 11.39 22.61
N ASN A 213 2.76 10.93 21.64
CA ASN A 213 1.86 11.80 20.88
C ASN A 213 0.80 12.46 21.77
N ARG A 214 0.21 11.73 22.71
CA ARG A 214 -0.76 12.29 23.67
C ARG A 214 -0.12 13.34 24.57
N ILE A 215 1.08 13.08 25.08
CA ILE A 215 1.81 14.05 25.89
C ILE A 215 2.10 15.33 25.09
N GLN A 216 2.57 15.20 23.84
CA GLN A 216 2.83 16.36 22.99
C GLN A 216 1.56 17.15 22.67
N ASN A 217 0.42 16.47 22.46
CA ASN A 217 -0.85 17.14 22.26
C ASN A 217 -1.30 17.89 23.51
N ILE A 218 -1.16 17.30 24.71
CA ILE A 218 -1.46 17.97 25.99
C ILE A 218 -0.57 19.20 26.15
N ARG A 219 0.75 19.09 25.90
CA ARG A 219 1.65 20.25 25.93
C ARG A 219 1.15 21.39 25.05
N LYS A 220 0.84 21.08 23.79
CA LYS A 220 0.36 22.08 22.82
C LYS A 220 -0.94 22.72 23.26
N THR A 221 -1.90 21.95 23.74
CA THR A 221 -3.22 22.48 24.18
C THR A 221 -3.14 23.24 25.50
N SER A 222 -2.12 22.98 26.33
CA SER A 222 -1.86 23.68 27.59
C SER A 222 -0.98 24.92 27.41
N GLY A 223 -0.58 25.25 26.18
CA GLY A 223 0.19 26.46 25.87
C GLY A 223 1.67 26.39 26.24
N PHE A 224 2.23 25.21 26.44
CA PHE A 224 3.67 25.04 26.65
C PHE A 224 4.46 25.24 25.37
N ASP A 225 5.63 25.87 25.47
CA ASP A 225 6.59 25.95 24.38
C ASP A 225 7.29 24.60 24.16
N ILE A 226 7.87 24.41 22.96
CA ILE A 226 8.57 23.16 22.61
C ILE A 226 9.76 22.92 23.52
N THR A 227 10.40 23.99 24.00
CA THR A 227 11.59 23.97 24.85
C THR A 227 11.30 23.81 26.34
N ASP A 228 10.02 23.96 26.77
CA ASP A 228 9.66 23.82 28.14
C ASP A 228 9.96 22.42 28.70
N LYS A 229 10.56 22.39 29.90
CA LYS A 229 10.72 21.15 30.65
C LYS A 229 9.41 20.90 31.43
N ILE A 230 8.91 19.67 31.35
CA ILE A 230 7.68 19.25 32.01
C ILE A 230 7.89 17.97 32.81
N ASP A 231 7.16 17.85 33.92
CA ASP A 231 7.01 16.57 34.61
C ASP A 231 5.73 15.88 34.15
N VAL A 232 5.81 14.59 33.87
CA VAL A 232 4.69 13.78 33.40
C VAL A 232 4.32 12.76 34.45
N TYR A 233 3.08 12.82 34.92
CA TYR A 233 2.52 11.82 35.84
C TYR A 233 1.49 10.98 35.13
N ILE A 234 1.66 9.65 35.21
CA ILE A 234 0.75 8.67 34.62
C ILE A 234 -0.01 8.00 35.76
N LEU A 235 -1.33 8.25 35.84
CA LEU A 235 -2.22 7.63 36.81
C LEU A 235 -2.87 6.38 36.18
N SER A 236 -2.73 5.25 36.83
CA SER A 236 -3.43 4.03 36.44
C SER A 236 -4.78 3.95 37.15
N LEU A 237 -5.85 3.78 36.38
CA LEU A 237 -7.22 3.56 36.91
C LEU A 237 -7.52 2.10 37.26
N ILE A 238 -6.50 1.23 37.26
CA ILE A 238 -6.69 -0.24 37.48
C ILE A 238 -6.95 -0.56 38.98
N HIS A 239 -6.93 0.40 39.87
CA HIS A 239 -7.13 0.22 41.30
C HIS A 239 -8.27 1.09 41.89
N ILE A 240 -9.37 1.25 41.12
CA ILE A 240 -10.63 1.72 41.68
C ILE A 240 -11.65 0.58 41.58
#